data_e1dafda8845aeeed04485d96455321c5
#
_entry.id   e1dafda8845aeeed04485d96455321c5
#
_cell.length_a   1.000
_cell.length_b   1.000
_cell.length_c   1.000
_cell.angle_alpha   90.00
_cell.angle_beta   90.00
_cell.angle_gamma   90.00
#
_symmetry.space_group_name_H-M   'P 1'
#
loop_
_entity.id
_entity.type
_entity.pdbx_description
1 polymer ?
#
loop_
_entity_poly.entity_id
_entity_poly.type
_entity_poly.pdbx_seq_one_letter_code
_entity_poly.pdbx_strand_id
1 'polypeptide(L)'
;MDASNPLNGETSPAPKSLMRLKQLAAILVLLLVSPLAFAGEVTFMHQIQRVGGIVFPGSDTQKFLVATGYGALSVEPNGRVTQLSNKAGFLTELMAPPSSPNILFSSGYRSKTKKLGVIRSDDGGVSWSRISNGAHGPVAFHSMAISPINPATMYGAETDVQVSHDHGKTWTSRGEPPAQLFDIAASAKEPKTLYAATRTGLYRSADEGASWNLAHPGKHPAPMVHVTPDGKIYAFLYGLGLVVGDEPGSAWQLVSDKFAGRALIDLAIDPADPQRMLAVADTGAMMQSRDSGRNWHSFEGQLDQTPARIKAGRELYNENCQACHGSKGIGEKPDDPGATDENGLPLAPALDDSAHGWPHGDAQLRATILNGSPRNERMIPWKDQGLSDDDARNLVAYIKSLWNFRSQACQGSRHMRCMH
;
A
#
# COMPACT_ATOMS: atom_id res chain seq x y z
N MET A 1 -5.91 -45.04 -87.08
CA MET A 1 -4.54 -45.02 -87.54
C MET A 1 -3.69 -44.94 -86.32
N ASP A 2 -3.38 -45.99 -85.85
CA ASP A 2 -2.16 -46.76 -85.89
C ASP A 2 -1.18 -46.31 -84.81
N ALA A 3 -1.08 -47.17 -83.86
CA ALA A 3 -0.07 -48.23 -83.64
C ALA A 3 1.17 -47.55 -83.03
N SER A 4 1.88 -48.06 -82.07
CA SER A 4 2.11 -49.43 -81.57
C SER A 4 2.99 -49.35 -80.32
N ASN A 5 2.72 -50.18 -79.41
CA ASN A 5 3.63 -50.82 -78.44
C ASN A 5 4.80 -51.51 -79.23
N PRO A 6 5.89 -52.07 -78.66
CA PRO A 6 6.02 -52.70 -77.32
C PRO A 6 7.48 -52.79 -76.75
N LEU A 7 7.53 -53.48 -75.57
CA LEU A 7 8.47 -54.52 -75.12
C LEU A 7 9.59 -54.11 -74.15
N ASN A 8 9.51 -54.61 -72.95
CA ASN A 8 10.14 -55.80 -72.32
C ASN A 8 11.60 -55.65 -71.83
N GLY A 9 11.72 -56.14 -70.62
CA GLY A 9 12.92 -56.71 -70.00
C GLY A 9 12.96 -56.52 -68.52
N GLU A 10 12.35 -57.41 -67.74
CA GLU A 10 12.95 -58.53 -67.00
C GLU A 10 14.33 -58.18 -66.42
N THR A 11 14.66 -58.38 -65.17
CA THR A 11 14.41 -59.43 -64.19
C THR A 11 15.11 -59.02 -62.86
N SER A 12 14.47 -59.27 -61.73
CA SER A 12 14.96 -60.08 -60.60
C SER A 12 16.12 -59.62 -59.72
N PRO A 13 16.30 -60.17 -58.50
CA PRO A 13 15.63 -59.75 -57.26
C PRO A 13 16.65 -59.31 -56.23
N ALA A 14 16.05 -58.84 -55.13
CA ALA A 14 16.56 -58.43 -53.82
C ALA A 14 17.99 -58.87 -53.36
N PRO A 15 18.56 -58.11 -52.42
CA PRO A 15 18.57 -58.67 -51.06
C PRO A 15 17.94 -57.81 -50.00
N LYS A 16 17.26 -58.50 -49.12
CA LYS A 16 16.79 -58.00 -47.82
C LYS A 16 17.98 -57.51 -47.03
N SER A 17 18.09 -56.23 -46.78
CA SER A 17 18.90 -55.73 -45.69
C SER A 17 18.09 -54.66 -44.91
N LEU A 18 17.76 -55.03 -43.72
CA LEU A 18 17.48 -54.21 -42.54
C LEU A 18 16.95 -52.82 -42.83
N MET A 19 15.67 -52.73 -42.94
CA MET A 19 14.90 -51.53 -42.68
C MET A 19 15.01 -51.27 -41.17
N ARG A 20 16.06 -50.56 -40.76
CA ARG A 20 16.08 -49.94 -39.47
C ARG A 20 14.93 -48.92 -39.46
N LEU A 21 13.89 -49.23 -38.74
CA LEU A 21 12.91 -48.30 -38.28
C LEU A 21 13.66 -47.20 -37.53
N LYS A 22 13.94 -46.12 -38.19
CA LYS A 22 14.14 -44.86 -37.51
C LYS A 22 12.76 -44.48 -37.01
N GLN A 23 12.44 -44.91 -35.79
CA GLN A 23 11.46 -44.26 -34.97
C GLN A 23 11.94 -42.82 -34.82
N LEU A 24 11.40 -41.95 -35.63
CA LEU A 24 11.26 -40.55 -35.30
C LEU A 24 10.40 -40.51 -34.05
N ALA A 25 11.04 -40.65 -32.90
CA ALA A 25 10.49 -40.12 -31.67
C ALA A 25 10.32 -38.63 -31.94
N ALA A 26 9.12 -38.24 -32.37
CA ALA A 26 8.62 -36.89 -32.18
C ALA A 26 8.64 -36.69 -30.68
N ILE A 27 9.75 -36.18 -30.16
CA ILE A 27 9.80 -35.55 -28.88
C ILE A 27 8.84 -34.36 -29.04
N LEU A 28 7.60 -34.62 -28.69
CA LEU A 28 6.65 -33.59 -28.31
C LEU A 28 7.28 -32.93 -27.08
N VAL A 29 8.20 -32.02 -27.32
CA VAL A 29 8.52 -31.01 -26.32
C VAL A 29 7.22 -30.29 -26.11
N LEU A 30 6.44 -30.80 -25.17
CA LEU A 30 5.51 -29.97 -24.42
C LEU A 30 6.41 -28.88 -23.81
N LEU A 31 6.57 -27.81 -24.54
CA LEU A 31 6.80 -26.52 -24.00
C LEU A 31 5.60 -26.35 -23.05
N LEU A 32 5.79 -26.79 -21.80
CA LEU A 32 5.19 -26.16 -20.66
C LEU A 32 5.58 -24.70 -20.82
N VAL A 33 4.79 -23.98 -21.61
CA VAL A 33 4.62 -22.56 -21.44
C VAL A 33 4.00 -22.47 -20.06
N SER A 34 4.86 -22.57 -19.04
CA SER A 34 4.57 -21.92 -17.78
C SER A 34 4.07 -20.56 -18.22
N PRO A 35 2.87 -20.13 -17.82
CA PRO A 35 2.53 -18.73 -18.02
C PRO A 35 3.74 -18.01 -17.44
N LEU A 36 4.53 -17.39 -18.30
CA LEU A 36 5.44 -16.35 -17.88
C LEU A 36 4.50 -15.41 -17.14
N ALA A 37 4.43 -15.60 -15.84
CA ALA A 37 3.99 -14.54 -14.96
C ALA A 37 4.87 -13.39 -15.45
N PHE A 38 4.26 -12.43 -16.11
CA PHE A 38 4.90 -11.17 -16.39
C PHE A 38 5.34 -10.70 -15.02
N ALA A 39 6.59 -10.97 -14.68
CA ALA A 39 7.23 -10.39 -13.53
C ALA A 39 7.14 -8.89 -13.82
N GLY A 40 6.09 -8.27 -13.30
CA GLY A 40 5.91 -6.85 -13.39
C GLY A 40 7.20 -6.23 -12.86
N GLU A 41 7.58 -5.14 -13.44
CA GLU A 41 8.77 -4.41 -13.05
C GLU A 41 8.77 -4.26 -11.53
N VAL A 42 9.80 -4.78 -10.87
CA VAL A 42 9.88 -4.75 -9.40
C VAL A 42 10.01 -3.30 -8.98
N THR A 43 8.97 -2.78 -8.37
CA THR A 43 8.84 -1.41 -7.94
C THR A 43 8.89 -1.37 -6.42
N PHE A 44 9.32 -0.27 -5.85
CA PHE A 44 9.30 -0.07 -4.40
C PHE A 44 8.17 0.87 -3.99
N MET A 45 7.67 0.70 -2.77
CA MET A 45 6.53 1.47 -2.25
C MET A 45 6.69 2.99 -2.35
N HIS A 46 7.89 3.52 -2.21
CA HIS A 46 8.13 4.96 -2.36
C HIS A 46 7.81 5.50 -3.76
N GLN A 47 7.73 4.64 -4.78
CA GLN A 47 7.36 5.00 -6.15
C GLN A 47 5.85 5.00 -6.37
N ILE A 48 5.08 4.41 -5.45
CA ILE A 48 3.62 4.37 -5.53
C ILE A 48 3.05 5.69 -5.04
N GLN A 49 2.46 6.46 -5.94
CA GLN A 49 1.99 7.81 -5.65
C GLN A 49 0.63 7.84 -4.95
N ARG A 50 -0.19 6.82 -5.12
CA ARG A 50 -1.55 6.77 -4.57
C ARG A 50 -1.92 5.35 -4.17
N VAL A 51 -2.21 5.18 -2.91
CA VAL A 51 -2.79 3.96 -2.34
C VAL A 51 -4.25 4.26 -2.03
N GLY A 52 -5.16 3.40 -2.48
CA GLY A 52 -6.60 3.51 -2.26
C GLY A 52 -7.08 2.71 -1.06
N GLY A 53 -6.46 1.57 -0.79
CA GLY A 53 -6.80 0.71 0.35
C GLY A 53 -5.68 -0.27 0.66
N ILE A 54 -5.64 -0.77 1.90
CA ILE A 54 -4.67 -1.74 2.39
C ILE A 54 -5.40 -2.93 3.01
N VAL A 55 -4.92 -4.14 2.76
CA VAL A 55 -5.44 -5.33 3.44
C VAL A 55 -4.33 -6.35 3.72
N PHE A 56 -4.41 -7.00 4.88
CA PHE A 56 -3.68 -8.22 5.16
C PHE A 56 -4.54 -9.41 4.70
N PRO A 57 -4.15 -10.15 3.66
CA PRO A 57 -4.93 -11.30 3.20
C PRO A 57 -4.68 -12.51 4.11
N GLY A 58 -5.67 -12.88 4.91
CA GLY A 58 -5.60 -14.05 5.79
C GLY A 58 -4.59 -13.94 6.93
N SER A 59 -4.01 -15.07 7.31
CA SER A 59 -3.07 -15.17 8.44
C SER A 59 -1.59 -15.05 8.07
N ASP A 60 -1.25 -15.05 6.78
CA ASP A 60 0.12 -14.76 6.33
C ASP A 60 0.31 -13.24 6.26
N THR A 61 0.82 -12.70 7.34
CA THR A 61 1.02 -11.25 7.49
C THR A 61 2.41 -10.78 7.03
N GLN A 62 3.22 -11.68 6.45
CA GLN A 62 4.50 -11.31 5.86
C GLN A 62 4.31 -10.39 4.64
N LYS A 63 3.17 -10.54 3.95
CA LYS A 63 2.81 -9.68 2.81
C LYS A 63 1.49 -9.00 3.10
N PHE A 64 1.32 -7.82 2.54
CA PHE A 64 0.04 -7.14 2.49
C PHE A 64 -0.27 -6.69 1.07
N LEU A 65 -1.52 -6.43 0.80
CA LEU A 65 -1.99 -5.99 -0.50
C LEU A 65 -2.41 -4.53 -0.44
N VAL A 66 -2.20 -3.82 -1.53
CA VAL A 66 -2.65 -2.43 -1.69
C VAL A 66 -3.43 -2.25 -2.99
N ALA A 67 -4.53 -1.52 -2.89
CA ALA A 67 -5.26 -1.01 -4.04
C ALA A 67 -4.58 0.23 -4.59
N THR A 68 -4.42 0.33 -5.88
CA THR A 68 -3.78 1.48 -6.53
C THR A 68 -4.43 1.84 -7.86
N GLY A 69 -3.96 2.94 -8.45
CA GLY A 69 -4.28 3.30 -9.83
C GLY A 69 -3.81 2.32 -10.89
N TYR A 70 -2.94 1.40 -10.50
CA TYR A 70 -2.36 0.35 -11.37
C TYR A 70 -2.94 -1.04 -11.08
N GLY A 71 -3.99 -1.14 -10.25
CA GLY A 71 -4.57 -2.39 -9.80
C GLY A 71 -4.07 -2.80 -8.41
N ALA A 72 -4.17 -4.10 -8.10
CA ALA A 72 -3.70 -4.66 -6.85
C ALA A 72 -2.20 -4.95 -6.90
N LEU A 73 -1.50 -4.54 -5.85
CA LEU A 73 -0.09 -4.80 -5.66
C LEU A 73 0.11 -5.62 -4.39
N SER A 74 1.04 -6.57 -4.43
CA SER A 74 1.56 -7.26 -3.26
C SER A 74 2.82 -6.55 -2.76
N VAL A 75 2.89 -6.31 -1.46
CA VAL A 75 4.00 -5.60 -0.83
C VAL A 75 4.66 -6.51 0.20
N GLU A 76 5.97 -6.71 0.06
CA GLU A 76 6.79 -7.46 1.01
C GLU A 76 7.27 -6.55 2.16
N PRO A 77 7.70 -7.12 3.31
CA PRO A 77 8.19 -6.36 4.46
C PRO A 77 9.38 -5.44 4.12
N ASN A 78 10.18 -5.81 3.12
CA ASN A 78 11.29 -5.01 2.63
C ASN A 78 10.86 -3.90 1.65
N GLY A 79 9.53 -3.72 1.43
CA GLY A 79 8.92 -2.74 0.52
C GLY A 79 9.02 -3.05 -0.95
N ARG A 80 9.48 -4.24 -1.28
CA ARG A 80 9.40 -4.74 -2.65
C ARG A 80 7.94 -4.89 -3.05
N VAL A 81 7.60 -4.35 -4.21
CA VAL A 81 6.24 -4.37 -4.73
C VAL A 81 6.18 -5.25 -5.97
N THR A 82 5.19 -6.13 -6.01
CA THR A 82 4.87 -6.94 -7.19
C THR A 82 3.47 -6.60 -7.66
N GLN A 83 3.34 -6.21 -8.91
CA GLN A 83 2.03 -5.99 -9.53
C GLN A 83 1.38 -7.36 -9.78
N LEU A 84 0.20 -7.58 -9.19
CA LEU A 84 -0.53 -8.83 -9.30
C LEU A 84 -1.31 -8.91 -10.62
N SER A 85 -1.92 -7.80 -11.04
CA SER A 85 -2.68 -7.72 -12.29
C SER A 85 -2.57 -6.35 -12.93
N ASN A 86 -2.29 -6.32 -14.23
CA ASN A 86 -2.30 -5.09 -15.05
C ASN A 86 -3.68 -4.79 -15.68
N LYS A 87 -4.69 -5.65 -15.45
CA LYS A 87 -6.02 -5.56 -16.06
C LYS A 87 -7.12 -5.10 -15.11
N ALA A 88 -6.80 -4.98 -13.82
CA ALA A 88 -7.80 -4.65 -12.80
C ALA A 88 -8.34 -3.20 -12.95
N GLY A 89 -7.57 -2.27 -13.47
CA GLY A 89 -7.92 -0.85 -13.54
C GLY A 89 -7.53 -0.10 -12.26
N PHE A 90 -8.07 1.09 -12.09
CA PHE A 90 -7.91 1.90 -10.88
C PHE A 90 -8.83 1.34 -9.78
N LEU A 91 -8.25 0.73 -8.74
CA LEU A 91 -8.97 0.22 -7.59
C LEU A 91 -9.09 1.31 -6.51
N THR A 92 -10.30 1.48 -5.99
CA THR A 92 -10.60 2.48 -4.96
C THR A 92 -10.50 1.91 -3.56
N GLU A 93 -10.72 0.60 -3.43
CA GLU A 93 -10.71 -0.12 -2.17
C GLU A 93 -10.26 -1.57 -2.40
N LEU A 94 -9.82 -2.25 -1.36
CA LEU A 94 -9.48 -3.66 -1.43
C LEU A 94 -9.90 -4.36 -0.13
N MET A 95 -10.67 -5.43 -0.26
CA MET A 95 -11.15 -6.21 0.87
C MET A 95 -10.82 -7.68 0.72
N ALA A 96 -10.50 -8.34 1.83
CA ALA A 96 -10.36 -9.78 1.94
C ALA A 96 -11.25 -10.30 3.06
N PRO A 97 -12.08 -11.33 2.82
CA PRO A 97 -12.75 -12.03 3.90
C PRO A 97 -11.71 -12.69 4.84
N PRO A 98 -11.87 -12.61 6.17
CA PRO A 98 -10.85 -13.09 7.12
C PRO A 98 -10.45 -14.56 6.95
N SER A 99 -11.38 -15.40 6.51
CA SER A 99 -11.20 -16.86 6.35
C SER A 99 -10.78 -17.30 4.95
N SER A 100 -10.57 -16.37 4.01
CA SER A 100 -10.37 -16.72 2.60
C SER A 100 -9.31 -15.82 1.95
N PRO A 101 -8.02 -16.07 2.19
CA PRO A 101 -6.93 -15.17 1.81
C PRO A 101 -6.78 -14.94 0.30
N ASN A 102 -7.27 -15.88 -0.52
CA ASN A 102 -7.21 -15.74 -1.98
C ASN A 102 -8.43 -15.03 -2.58
N ILE A 103 -9.49 -14.82 -1.78
CA ILE A 103 -10.68 -14.12 -2.23
C ILE A 103 -10.52 -12.64 -1.92
N LEU A 104 -10.60 -11.83 -2.96
CA LEU A 104 -10.57 -10.37 -2.83
C LEU A 104 -11.79 -9.76 -3.51
N PHE A 105 -12.26 -8.67 -2.94
CA PHE A 105 -13.28 -7.82 -3.53
C PHE A 105 -12.76 -6.41 -3.68
N SER A 106 -13.23 -5.73 -4.72
CA SER A 106 -12.88 -4.34 -4.98
C SER A 106 -13.94 -3.66 -5.83
N SER A 107 -13.80 -2.36 -5.98
CA SER A 107 -14.53 -1.52 -6.92
C SER A 107 -13.57 -0.48 -7.51
N GLY A 108 -14.06 0.36 -8.41
CA GLY A 108 -13.24 1.40 -8.98
C GLY A 108 -13.56 1.74 -10.42
N TYR A 109 -12.52 2.12 -11.18
CA TYR A 109 -12.67 2.64 -12.53
C TYR A 109 -11.74 1.91 -13.52
N ARG A 110 -12.27 1.61 -14.71
CA ARG A 110 -11.46 1.16 -15.85
C ARG A 110 -10.83 2.35 -16.60
N SER A 111 -11.51 3.49 -16.57
CA SER A 111 -11.07 4.76 -17.13
C SER A 111 -11.75 5.90 -16.35
N LYS A 112 -11.43 7.15 -16.61
CA LYS A 112 -12.02 8.32 -15.92
C LYS A 112 -13.56 8.30 -15.83
N THR A 113 -14.23 7.67 -16.78
CA THR A 113 -15.71 7.64 -16.86
C THR A 113 -16.32 6.26 -16.78
N LYS A 114 -15.52 5.19 -16.85
CA LYS A 114 -16.05 3.81 -16.90
C LYS A 114 -15.84 3.12 -15.56
N LYS A 115 -16.90 3.02 -14.80
CA LYS A 115 -16.95 2.30 -13.52
C LYS A 115 -16.78 0.79 -13.71
N LEU A 116 -16.10 0.12 -12.78
CA LEU A 116 -15.87 -1.31 -12.81
C LEU A 116 -17.08 -2.11 -12.34
N GLY A 117 -17.95 -1.53 -11.50
CA GLY A 117 -18.89 -2.28 -10.69
C GLY A 117 -18.19 -2.91 -9.50
N VAL A 118 -18.78 -3.95 -8.95
CA VAL A 118 -18.16 -4.79 -7.93
C VAL A 118 -17.41 -5.92 -8.63
N ILE A 119 -16.13 -6.04 -8.34
CA ILE A 119 -15.24 -7.05 -8.92
C ILE A 119 -14.71 -7.98 -7.84
N ARG A 120 -14.46 -9.22 -8.22
CA ARG A 120 -13.92 -10.26 -7.35
C ARG A 120 -12.72 -10.94 -8.00
N SER A 121 -11.76 -11.29 -7.19
CA SER A 121 -10.66 -12.20 -7.50
C SER A 121 -10.80 -13.45 -6.63
N ASP A 122 -10.48 -14.62 -7.20
CA ASP A 122 -10.42 -15.90 -6.49
C ASP A 122 -8.99 -16.45 -6.42
N ASP A 123 -8.02 -15.68 -6.91
CA ASP A 123 -6.60 -16.07 -7.07
C ASP A 123 -5.63 -15.04 -6.46
N GLY A 124 -6.05 -14.37 -5.39
CA GLY A 124 -5.22 -13.42 -4.66
C GLY A 124 -4.91 -12.12 -5.41
N GLY A 125 -5.77 -11.71 -6.36
CA GLY A 125 -5.64 -10.45 -7.08
C GLY A 125 -5.00 -10.54 -8.46
N VAL A 126 -4.67 -11.75 -8.93
CA VAL A 126 -4.06 -11.98 -10.25
C VAL A 126 -5.08 -11.78 -11.37
N SER A 127 -6.27 -12.35 -11.23
CA SER A 127 -7.37 -12.13 -12.16
C SER A 127 -8.62 -11.59 -11.48
N TRP A 128 -9.42 -10.82 -12.22
CA TRP A 128 -10.60 -10.14 -11.72
C TRP A 128 -11.79 -10.30 -12.63
N SER A 129 -12.93 -10.64 -12.05
CA SER A 129 -14.22 -10.72 -12.74
C SER A 129 -15.23 -9.77 -12.10
N ARG A 130 -16.05 -9.12 -12.94
CA ARG A 130 -17.19 -8.35 -12.43
C ARG A 130 -18.27 -9.32 -11.97
N ILE A 131 -18.75 -9.12 -10.73
CA ILE A 131 -19.85 -9.92 -10.17
C ILE A 131 -21.17 -9.17 -10.14
N SER A 132 -21.15 -7.83 -10.07
CA SER A 132 -22.37 -7.01 -10.11
C SER A 132 -22.08 -5.55 -10.48
N ASN A 133 -23.16 -4.80 -10.68
CA ASN A 133 -23.12 -3.38 -10.99
C ASN A 133 -23.61 -2.47 -9.84
N GLY A 134 -23.91 -3.04 -8.65
CA GLY A 134 -24.61 -2.30 -7.60
C GLY A 134 -26.11 -2.23 -7.83
N ALA A 135 -26.82 -1.46 -6.98
CA ALA A 135 -28.28 -1.38 -6.99
C ALA A 135 -28.86 -0.57 -8.17
N HIS A 136 -28.15 0.47 -8.61
CA HIS A 136 -28.66 1.45 -9.59
C HIS A 136 -27.84 1.48 -10.89
N GLY A 137 -27.04 0.46 -11.17
CA GLY A 137 -26.17 0.40 -12.34
C GLY A 137 -24.69 0.38 -11.93
N PRO A 138 -23.74 0.54 -12.88
CA PRO A 138 -22.34 0.42 -12.57
C PRO A 138 -21.88 1.39 -11.49
N VAL A 139 -21.33 0.87 -10.40
CA VAL A 139 -20.77 1.62 -9.27
C VAL A 139 -19.25 1.68 -9.34
N ALA A 140 -18.70 2.67 -8.66
CA ALA A 140 -17.32 2.73 -8.25
C ALA A 140 -17.31 3.10 -6.76
N PHE A 141 -17.64 2.13 -5.91
CA PHE A 141 -17.64 2.35 -4.47
C PHE A 141 -16.26 2.87 -4.06
N HIS A 142 -16.24 3.99 -3.37
CA HIS A 142 -15.00 4.59 -2.87
C HIS A 142 -14.63 4.06 -1.47
N SER A 143 -15.60 3.45 -0.77
CA SER A 143 -15.35 2.65 0.42
C SER A 143 -16.29 1.45 0.43
N MET A 144 -15.79 0.33 0.93
CA MET A 144 -16.50 -0.95 1.04
C MET A 144 -16.13 -1.63 2.35
N ALA A 145 -17.06 -2.44 2.89
CA ALA A 145 -16.80 -3.26 4.07
C ALA A 145 -17.42 -4.65 3.91
N ILE A 146 -16.73 -5.66 4.46
CA ILE A 146 -17.26 -7.03 4.63
C ILE A 146 -17.59 -7.20 6.11
N SER A 147 -18.78 -7.73 6.40
CA SER A 147 -19.13 -8.06 7.78
C SER A 147 -18.25 -9.22 8.29
N PRO A 148 -17.51 -9.05 9.39
CA PRO A 148 -16.73 -10.13 9.98
C PRO A 148 -17.60 -11.21 10.61
N ILE A 149 -18.86 -10.90 10.94
CA ILE A 149 -19.83 -11.85 11.51
C ILE A 149 -20.41 -12.74 10.43
N ASN A 150 -20.77 -12.15 9.27
CA ASN A 150 -21.31 -12.87 8.13
C ASN A 150 -20.69 -12.34 6.83
N PRO A 151 -19.65 -12.98 6.30
CA PRO A 151 -18.94 -12.51 5.10
C PRO A 151 -19.80 -12.46 3.82
N ALA A 152 -21.02 -13.04 3.83
CA ALA A 152 -21.98 -12.85 2.74
C ALA A 152 -22.58 -11.43 2.75
N THR A 153 -22.54 -10.76 3.90
CA THR A 153 -22.99 -9.37 4.03
C THR A 153 -21.85 -8.41 3.74
N MET A 154 -22.08 -7.57 2.74
CA MET A 154 -21.13 -6.56 2.29
C MET A 154 -21.82 -5.19 2.19
N TYR A 155 -21.08 -4.15 2.45
CA TYR A 155 -21.52 -2.77 2.30
C TYR A 155 -20.64 -2.06 1.28
N GLY A 156 -21.23 -1.13 0.54
CA GLY A 156 -20.51 -0.27 -0.40
C GLY A 156 -21.10 1.13 -0.40
N ALA A 157 -20.25 2.13 -0.54
CA ALA A 157 -20.66 3.52 -0.54
C ALA A 157 -20.12 4.28 -1.76
N GLU A 158 -21.00 4.99 -2.43
CA GLU A 158 -20.69 5.97 -3.48
C GLU A 158 -21.49 7.24 -3.21
N THR A 159 -22.69 7.37 -3.76
CA THR A 159 -23.65 8.45 -3.44
C THR A 159 -24.62 8.04 -2.34
N ASP A 160 -24.88 6.76 -2.23
CA ASP A 160 -25.69 6.11 -1.23
C ASP A 160 -24.92 4.96 -0.57
N VAL A 161 -25.43 4.48 0.54
CA VAL A 161 -24.97 3.24 1.16
C VAL A 161 -25.79 2.10 0.59
N GLN A 162 -25.13 1.07 0.12
CA GLN A 162 -25.74 -0.12 -0.40
C GLN A 162 -25.32 -1.34 0.40
N VAL A 163 -26.21 -2.33 0.54
CA VAL A 163 -25.96 -3.59 1.21
C VAL A 163 -26.19 -4.76 0.27
N SER A 164 -25.36 -5.77 0.37
CA SER A 164 -25.51 -7.09 -0.24
C SER A 164 -25.51 -8.15 0.85
N HIS A 165 -26.29 -9.22 0.68
CA HIS A 165 -26.33 -10.39 1.56
C HIS A 165 -25.93 -11.68 0.86
N ASP A 166 -25.36 -11.59 -0.34
CA ASP A 166 -25.04 -12.71 -1.23
C ASP A 166 -23.62 -12.61 -1.84
N HIS A 167 -22.67 -12.12 -1.03
CA HIS A 167 -21.27 -11.91 -1.44
C HIS A 167 -21.13 -10.90 -2.60
N GLY A 168 -21.92 -9.83 -2.58
CA GLY A 168 -21.81 -8.75 -3.56
C GLY A 168 -22.46 -9.01 -4.92
N LYS A 169 -23.27 -10.06 -5.07
CA LYS A 169 -23.95 -10.39 -6.34
C LYS A 169 -25.16 -9.49 -6.58
N THR A 170 -25.95 -9.24 -5.56
CA THR A 170 -27.07 -8.29 -5.60
C THR A 170 -26.96 -7.24 -4.51
N TRP A 171 -27.45 -6.05 -4.78
CA TRP A 171 -27.31 -4.89 -3.89
C TRP A 171 -28.66 -4.19 -3.69
N THR A 172 -28.87 -3.68 -2.51
CA THR A 172 -30.03 -2.87 -2.13
C THR A 172 -29.55 -1.56 -1.56
N SER A 173 -30.06 -0.44 -2.07
CA SER A 173 -29.79 0.89 -1.49
C SER A 173 -30.47 1.03 -0.14
N ARG A 174 -29.74 1.63 0.80
CA ARG A 174 -30.22 1.92 2.16
C ARG A 174 -30.47 3.41 2.40
N GLY A 175 -30.10 4.25 1.44
CA GLY A 175 -30.26 5.68 1.50
C GLY A 175 -28.93 6.44 1.62
N GLU A 176 -29.04 7.74 1.75
CA GLU A 176 -27.88 8.62 1.83
C GLU A 176 -27.23 8.56 3.21
N PRO A 177 -25.90 8.67 3.31
CA PRO A 177 -25.21 8.84 4.57
C PRO A 177 -25.53 10.22 5.17
N PRO A 178 -25.29 10.42 6.50
CA PRO A 178 -25.67 11.65 7.20
C PRO A 178 -24.87 12.88 6.75
N ALA A 179 -23.77 12.68 6.05
CA ALA A 179 -22.92 13.71 5.45
C ALA A 179 -22.02 13.06 4.38
N GLN A 180 -21.19 13.88 3.71
CA GLN A 180 -20.19 13.34 2.80
C GLN A 180 -19.39 12.24 3.49
N LEU A 181 -19.52 11.04 2.98
CA LEU A 181 -18.88 9.85 3.50
C LEU A 181 -17.49 9.70 2.90
N PHE A 182 -16.54 9.30 3.73
CA PHE A 182 -15.17 9.00 3.31
C PHE A 182 -14.88 7.50 3.43
N ASP A 183 -15.38 6.85 4.52
CA ASP A 183 -15.08 5.47 4.80
C ASP A 183 -16.19 4.80 5.61
N ILE A 184 -16.31 3.46 5.49
CA ILE A 184 -17.25 2.63 6.23
C ILE A 184 -16.56 1.38 6.80
N ALA A 185 -17.02 0.95 7.98
CA ALA A 185 -16.63 -0.32 8.58
C ALA A 185 -17.83 -1.06 9.15
N ALA A 186 -17.89 -2.38 8.92
CA ALA A 186 -18.92 -3.22 9.50
C ALA A 186 -18.57 -3.60 10.94
N SER A 187 -19.58 -3.68 11.81
CA SER A 187 -19.43 -4.13 13.19
C SER A 187 -18.96 -5.58 13.28
N ALA A 188 -18.11 -5.86 14.25
CA ALA A 188 -17.69 -7.21 14.62
C ALA A 188 -18.61 -7.87 15.64
N LYS A 189 -19.56 -7.14 16.25
CA LYS A 189 -20.46 -7.62 17.30
C LYS A 189 -21.93 -7.66 16.89
N GLU A 190 -22.34 -6.73 16.02
CA GLU A 190 -23.75 -6.52 15.68
C GLU A 190 -23.98 -6.66 14.17
N PRO A 191 -24.74 -7.68 13.69
CA PRO A 191 -24.82 -8.04 12.26
C PRO A 191 -25.33 -6.94 11.31
N LYS A 192 -26.14 -6.01 11.81
CA LYS A 192 -26.74 -4.91 11.01
C LYS A 192 -26.11 -3.55 11.29
N THR A 193 -25.04 -3.56 12.08
CA THR A 193 -24.38 -2.32 12.48
C THR A 193 -23.18 -2.03 11.60
N LEU A 194 -23.08 -0.78 11.21
CA LEU A 194 -21.91 -0.23 10.53
C LEU A 194 -21.58 1.18 11.04
N TYR A 195 -20.34 1.56 10.83
CA TYR A 195 -19.80 2.87 11.16
C TYR A 195 -19.45 3.60 9.88
N ALA A 196 -19.73 4.92 9.86
CA ALA A 196 -19.42 5.81 8.75
C ALA A 196 -18.53 6.95 9.21
N ALA A 197 -17.34 7.02 8.64
CA ALA A 197 -16.45 8.15 8.77
C ALA A 197 -16.84 9.22 7.74
N THR A 198 -17.19 10.41 8.21
CA THR A 198 -17.79 11.46 7.38
C THR A 198 -17.16 12.82 7.63
N ARG A 199 -17.52 13.77 6.77
CA ARG A 199 -17.09 15.17 6.91
C ARG A 199 -17.55 15.84 8.22
N THR A 200 -18.60 15.37 8.85
CA THR A 200 -19.17 16.00 10.04
C THR A 200 -19.03 15.17 11.31
N GLY A 201 -18.43 14.00 11.24
CA GLY A 201 -18.20 13.14 12.40
C GLY A 201 -18.14 11.67 12.06
N LEU A 202 -17.96 10.86 13.10
CA LEU A 202 -18.09 9.42 13.04
C LEU A 202 -19.51 9.04 13.46
N TYR A 203 -20.22 8.33 12.60
CA TYR A 203 -21.60 7.90 12.81
C TYR A 203 -21.70 6.38 12.90
N ARG A 204 -22.77 5.91 13.54
CA ARG A 204 -23.18 4.50 13.64
C ARG A 204 -24.59 4.34 13.09
N SER A 205 -24.80 3.34 12.30
CA SER A 205 -26.11 2.80 11.93
C SER A 205 -26.31 1.45 12.60
N ALA A 206 -27.53 1.15 13.06
CA ALA A 206 -27.92 -0.17 13.58
C ALA A 206 -28.89 -0.91 12.64
N ASP A 207 -29.14 -0.36 11.45
CA ASP A 207 -30.14 -0.80 10.49
C ASP A 207 -29.59 -0.82 9.05
N GLU A 208 -28.33 -1.22 8.91
CA GLU A 208 -27.64 -1.39 7.62
C GLU A 208 -27.49 -0.09 6.82
N GLY A 209 -27.45 1.06 7.46
CA GLY A 209 -27.26 2.36 6.83
C GLY A 209 -28.54 3.15 6.55
N ALA A 210 -29.72 2.66 7.00
CA ALA A 210 -30.98 3.37 6.79
C ALA A 210 -31.14 4.57 7.72
N SER A 211 -30.59 4.51 8.93
CA SER A 211 -30.55 5.65 9.87
C SER A 211 -29.20 5.74 10.60
N TRP A 212 -28.87 6.95 11.07
CA TRP A 212 -27.56 7.24 11.59
C TRP A 212 -27.59 8.06 12.88
N ASN A 213 -26.75 7.71 13.84
CA ASN A 213 -26.49 8.44 15.06
C ASN A 213 -24.98 8.67 15.22
N LEU A 214 -24.57 9.71 15.95
CA LEU A 214 -23.15 9.91 16.26
C LEU A 214 -22.60 8.73 17.07
N ALA A 215 -21.51 8.15 16.61
CA ALA A 215 -20.76 7.13 17.36
C ALA A 215 -19.71 7.78 18.28
N HIS A 216 -19.10 8.87 17.83
CA HIS A 216 -18.21 9.68 18.65
C HIS A 216 -18.87 11.02 18.98
N PRO A 217 -18.81 11.51 20.24
CA PRO A 217 -19.52 12.74 20.64
C PRO A 217 -18.98 14.01 19.95
N GLY A 218 -17.73 14.03 19.55
CA GLY A 218 -17.12 15.15 18.83
C GLY A 218 -17.50 15.15 17.35
N LYS A 219 -17.89 16.32 16.84
CA LYS A 219 -18.25 16.55 15.44
C LYS A 219 -17.01 16.95 14.62
N HIS A 220 -15.98 16.11 14.64
CA HIS A 220 -14.76 16.31 13.89
C HIS A 220 -14.83 15.56 12.56
N PRO A 221 -14.38 16.12 11.43
CA PRO A 221 -14.27 15.34 10.20
C PRO A 221 -13.45 14.07 10.46
N ALA A 222 -14.00 12.92 10.05
CA ALA A 222 -13.39 11.61 10.21
C ALA A 222 -13.08 11.04 8.82
N PRO A 223 -11.82 11.00 8.38
CA PRO A 223 -11.46 10.47 7.06
C PRO A 223 -11.41 8.95 6.98
N MET A 224 -11.29 8.24 8.11
CA MET A 224 -11.28 6.78 8.14
C MET A 224 -11.91 6.20 9.40
N VAL A 225 -12.39 4.96 9.30
CA VAL A 225 -12.83 4.11 10.41
C VAL A 225 -12.43 2.66 10.16
N HIS A 226 -11.92 1.99 11.19
CA HIS A 226 -11.57 0.57 11.13
C HIS A 226 -12.11 -0.15 12.37
N VAL A 227 -12.75 -1.30 12.16
CA VAL A 227 -13.26 -2.15 13.25
C VAL A 227 -12.46 -3.45 13.29
N THR A 228 -11.89 -3.74 14.46
CA THR A 228 -11.14 -4.97 14.67
C THR A 228 -12.06 -6.15 15.00
N PRO A 229 -11.63 -7.41 14.81
CA PRO A 229 -12.43 -8.59 15.13
C PRO A 229 -12.88 -8.69 16.59
N ASP A 230 -12.15 -8.09 17.53
CA ASP A 230 -12.50 -8.03 18.96
C ASP A 230 -13.45 -6.86 19.30
N GLY A 231 -13.81 -6.05 18.30
CA GLY A 231 -14.78 -4.94 18.42
C GLY A 231 -14.20 -3.64 18.96
N LYS A 232 -12.92 -3.38 18.67
CA LYS A 232 -12.35 -2.04 18.81
C LYS A 232 -12.64 -1.22 17.55
N ILE A 233 -13.00 0.05 17.74
CA ILE A 233 -13.24 1.00 16.66
C ILE A 233 -12.08 1.98 16.65
N TYR A 234 -11.25 1.94 15.63
CA TYR A 234 -10.25 2.97 15.37
C TYR A 234 -10.84 4.01 14.42
N ALA A 235 -10.66 5.28 14.73
CA ALA A 235 -11.02 6.38 13.82
C ALA A 235 -9.96 7.47 13.87
N PHE A 236 -9.71 8.10 12.74
CA PHE A 236 -8.97 9.35 12.72
C PHE A 236 -9.96 10.51 12.77
N LEU A 237 -9.72 11.46 13.65
CA LEU A 237 -10.56 12.65 13.81
C LEU A 237 -9.69 13.90 13.65
N TYR A 238 -9.99 14.73 12.65
CA TYR A 238 -9.25 15.97 12.43
C TYR A 238 -9.28 16.87 13.67
N GLY A 239 -8.10 17.32 14.08
CA GLY A 239 -7.92 18.14 15.27
C GLY A 239 -7.75 17.35 16.58
N LEU A 240 -8.07 16.04 16.57
CA LEU A 240 -7.82 15.15 17.73
C LEU A 240 -6.71 14.14 17.44
N GLY A 241 -6.69 13.52 16.25
CA GLY A 241 -5.76 12.46 15.89
C GLY A 241 -6.42 11.10 15.79
N LEU A 242 -5.64 10.03 16.00
CA LEU A 242 -6.11 8.65 16.03
C LEU A 242 -6.72 8.34 17.40
N VAL A 243 -7.97 7.92 17.38
CA VAL A 243 -8.70 7.49 18.59
C VAL A 243 -9.11 6.04 18.48
N VAL A 244 -9.32 5.39 19.61
CA VAL A 244 -9.88 4.04 19.71
C VAL A 244 -11.02 4.02 20.72
N GLY A 245 -12.09 3.32 20.40
CA GLY A 245 -13.22 3.06 21.29
C GLY A 245 -13.65 1.61 21.24
N ASP A 246 -14.59 1.26 22.09
CA ASP A 246 -15.26 -0.04 22.07
C ASP A 246 -16.59 0.04 21.34
N GLU A 247 -16.98 -1.02 20.62
CA GLU A 247 -18.35 -1.10 20.13
C GLU A 247 -19.35 -1.10 21.27
N PRO A 248 -20.48 -0.36 21.14
CA PRO A 248 -21.00 0.32 19.95
C PRO A 248 -20.55 1.78 19.76
N GLY A 249 -19.48 2.24 20.31
CA GLY A 249 -19.00 3.62 20.23
C GLY A 249 -18.88 4.26 21.63
N SER A 250 -18.24 3.55 22.54
CA SER A 250 -18.01 3.97 23.93
C SER A 250 -16.53 3.92 24.29
N ALA A 251 -16.20 4.42 25.47
CA ALA A 251 -14.85 4.35 26.06
C ALA A 251 -13.75 4.90 25.15
N TRP A 252 -14.04 5.98 24.42
CA TRP A 252 -13.08 6.60 23.48
C TRP A 252 -11.81 7.08 24.18
N GLN A 253 -10.67 6.73 23.62
CA GLN A 253 -9.34 7.09 24.10
C GLN A 253 -8.50 7.62 22.93
N LEU A 254 -7.67 8.60 23.21
CA LEU A 254 -6.67 9.09 22.28
C LEU A 254 -5.52 8.08 22.20
N VAL A 255 -5.19 7.62 20.99
CA VAL A 255 -4.04 6.78 20.71
C VAL A 255 -2.83 7.63 20.41
N SER A 256 -2.98 8.59 19.50
CA SER A 256 -1.92 9.52 19.09
C SER A 256 -2.49 10.79 18.49
N ASP A 257 -1.85 11.93 18.77
CA ASP A 257 -2.12 13.24 18.18
C ASP A 257 -0.92 13.75 17.35
N LYS A 258 0.14 12.93 17.20
CA LYS A 258 1.44 13.30 16.64
C LYS A 258 1.46 13.32 15.10
N PHE A 259 0.43 13.87 14.45
CA PHE A 259 0.30 13.84 12.98
C PHE A 259 0.74 15.14 12.29
N ALA A 260 1.08 16.18 13.04
CA ALA A 260 1.59 17.46 12.52
C ALA A 260 0.70 18.04 11.37
N GLY A 261 -0.62 18.02 11.56
CA GLY A 261 -1.59 18.55 10.60
C GLY A 261 -1.93 17.61 9.43
N ARG A 262 -1.36 16.42 9.39
CA ARG A 262 -1.71 15.36 8.43
C ARG A 262 -2.75 14.40 9.01
N ALA A 263 -3.36 13.60 8.15
CA ALA A 263 -4.36 12.61 8.55
C ALA A 263 -4.02 11.21 8.05
N LEU A 264 -4.56 10.19 8.72
CA LEU A 264 -4.66 8.85 8.18
C LEU A 264 -6.00 8.74 7.43
N ILE A 265 -5.98 8.17 6.24
CA ILE A 265 -7.17 7.99 5.39
C ILE A 265 -7.54 6.53 5.18
N ASP A 266 -6.69 5.61 5.63
CA ASP A 266 -6.94 4.18 5.67
C ASP A 266 -6.05 3.53 6.72
N LEU A 267 -6.49 2.40 7.29
CA LEU A 267 -5.82 1.66 8.34
C LEU A 267 -6.01 0.16 8.18
N ALA A 268 -4.92 -0.58 8.21
CA ALA A 268 -4.92 -2.03 8.34
C ALA A 268 -4.13 -2.45 9.57
N ILE A 269 -4.71 -3.32 10.38
CA ILE A 269 -4.08 -3.89 11.57
C ILE A 269 -3.70 -5.33 11.28
N ASP A 270 -2.46 -5.70 11.59
CA ASP A 270 -1.97 -7.04 11.39
C ASP A 270 -2.72 -8.03 12.31
N PRO A 271 -3.46 -9.01 11.76
CA PRO A 271 -4.23 -9.92 12.59
C PRO A 271 -3.39 -10.86 13.46
N ALA A 272 -2.10 -11.06 13.14
CA ALA A 272 -1.17 -11.87 13.93
C ALA A 272 -0.41 -11.04 14.97
N ASP A 273 -0.23 -9.74 14.74
CA ASP A 273 0.45 -8.83 15.64
C ASP A 273 -0.28 -7.46 15.68
N PRO A 274 -1.26 -7.27 16.56
CA PRO A 274 -2.02 -6.01 16.65
C PRO A 274 -1.18 -4.77 17.01
N GLN A 275 0.08 -4.93 17.43
CA GLN A 275 0.98 -3.80 17.60
C GLN A 275 1.47 -3.24 16.26
N ARG A 276 1.47 -4.09 15.23
CA ARG A 276 1.82 -3.71 13.87
C ARG A 276 0.60 -3.19 13.13
N MET A 277 0.68 -1.94 12.73
CA MET A 277 -0.35 -1.27 11.93
C MET A 277 0.26 -0.65 10.69
N LEU A 278 -0.47 -0.69 9.60
CA LEU A 278 -0.17 0.01 8.36
C LEU A 278 -1.29 1.03 8.09
N ALA A 279 -0.92 2.17 7.58
CA ALA A 279 -1.89 3.21 7.24
C ALA A 279 -1.51 3.95 5.98
N VAL A 280 -2.48 4.57 5.33
CA VAL A 280 -2.25 5.56 4.28
C VAL A 280 -2.43 6.95 4.85
N ALA A 281 -1.45 7.82 4.67
CA ALA A 281 -1.59 9.23 4.97
C ALA A 281 -2.36 9.95 3.84
N ASP A 282 -2.92 11.11 4.12
CA ASP A 282 -3.61 11.99 3.15
C ASP A 282 -2.71 12.43 1.98
N THR A 283 -1.41 12.33 2.13
CA THR A 283 -0.42 12.51 1.06
C THR A 283 -0.28 11.31 0.12
N GLY A 284 -0.89 10.17 0.45
CA GLY A 284 -0.73 8.88 -0.22
C GLY A 284 0.55 8.13 0.21
N ALA A 285 1.23 8.59 1.25
CA ALA A 285 2.36 7.86 1.83
C ALA A 285 1.87 6.67 2.65
N MET A 286 2.57 5.54 2.53
CA MET A 286 2.40 4.42 3.45
C MET A 286 3.13 4.72 4.76
N MET A 287 2.43 4.51 5.86
CA MET A 287 2.93 4.69 7.21
C MET A 287 2.84 3.37 7.97
N GLN A 288 3.75 3.13 8.89
CA GLN A 288 3.78 1.95 9.76
C GLN A 288 3.90 2.37 11.21
N SER A 289 3.16 1.69 12.07
CA SER A 289 3.35 1.67 13.52
C SER A 289 3.71 0.26 13.98
N ARG A 290 4.49 0.14 15.06
CA ARG A 290 4.81 -1.12 15.74
C ARG A 290 4.49 -1.07 17.23
N ASP A 291 3.69 -0.10 17.63
CA ASP A 291 3.30 0.15 19.02
C ASP A 291 1.81 0.50 19.15
N SER A 292 0.98 -0.18 18.37
CA SER A 292 -0.48 -0.02 18.36
C SER A 292 -0.93 1.41 18.01
N GLY A 293 -0.23 2.06 17.07
CA GLY A 293 -0.62 3.36 16.55
C GLY A 293 -0.12 4.58 17.33
N ARG A 294 0.72 4.39 18.38
CA ARG A 294 1.21 5.51 19.18
C ARG A 294 2.27 6.34 18.47
N ASN A 295 3.13 5.68 17.69
CA ASN A 295 4.14 6.34 16.86
C ASN A 295 4.11 5.77 15.46
N TRP A 296 4.36 6.63 14.48
CA TRP A 296 4.26 6.31 13.06
C TRP A 296 5.52 6.70 12.31
N HIS A 297 5.95 5.85 11.41
CA HIS A 297 7.09 6.06 10.52
C HIS A 297 6.69 5.77 9.08
N SER A 298 7.34 6.43 8.11
CA SER A 298 7.10 6.11 6.71
C SER A 298 7.51 4.67 6.40
N PHE A 299 6.63 3.94 5.71
CA PHE A 299 6.92 2.61 5.21
C PHE A 299 7.44 2.72 3.77
N GLU A 300 8.74 2.68 3.62
CA GLU A 300 9.38 2.66 2.30
C GLU A 300 10.06 1.32 2.00
N GLY A 301 9.96 0.41 2.95
CA GLY A 301 10.26 -0.99 2.86
C GLY A 301 11.72 -1.39 2.87
N GLN A 302 12.61 -0.65 2.30
CA GLN A 302 14.05 -0.96 2.36
C GLN A 302 14.71 -0.48 3.64
N LEU A 303 14.08 0.47 4.29
CA LEU A 303 14.56 1.07 5.52
C LEU A 303 13.55 0.80 6.61
N ASP A 304 13.63 -0.43 7.09
CA ASP A 304 12.96 -0.77 8.32
C ASP A 304 13.55 0.12 9.43
N GLN A 305 12.82 1.14 9.86
CA GLN A 305 13.19 2.02 10.98
C GLN A 305 13.04 1.25 12.30
N THR A 306 13.67 0.08 12.36
CA THR A 306 13.71 -0.68 13.62
C THR A 306 14.50 0.08 14.67
N PRO A 307 14.18 -0.11 15.96
CA PRO A 307 14.98 0.44 17.04
C PRO A 307 16.48 0.11 16.94
N ALA A 308 16.80 -1.09 16.43
CA ALA A 308 18.18 -1.53 16.23
C ALA A 308 18.89 -0.69 15.15
N ARG A 309 18.26 -0.47 13.98
CA ARG A 309 18.83 0.37 12.91
C ARG A 309 18.96 1.82 13.32
N ILE A 310 17.94 2.37 13.98
CA ILE A 310 17.99 3.75 14.50
C ILE A 310 19.13 3.90 15.49
N LYS A 311 19.34 2.92 16.38
CA LYS A 311 20.45 2.93 17.33
C LYS A 311 21.81 2.88 16.61
N ALA A 312 22.00 1.94 15.68
CA ALA A 312 23.22 1.83 14.91
C ALA A 312 23.50 3.11 14.09
N GLY A 313 22.46 3.65 13.44
CA GLY A 313 22.56 4.90 12.69
C GLY A 313 22.92 6.11 13.58
N ARG A 314 22.42 6.17 14.80
CA ARG A 314 22.77 7.21 15.77
C ARG A 314 24.24 7.12 16.19
N GLU A 315 24.76 5.92 16.41
CA GLU A 315 26.15 5.70 16.75
C GLU A 315 27.06 6.18 15.61
N LEU A 316 26.80 5.73 14.36
CA LEU A 316 27.49 6.18 13.16
C LEU A 316 27.38 7.68 12.93
N TYR A 317 26.22 8.27 13.18
CA TYR A 317 25.99 9.71 13.06
C TYR A 317 26.86 10.50 14.03
N ASN A 318 26.90 10.11 15.29
CA ASN A 318 27.70 10.77 16.32
C ASN A 318 29.21 10.73 16.02
N GLU A 319 29.67 9.63 15.43
CA GLU A 319 31.08 9.44 15.08
C GLU A 319 31.49 10.22 13.82
N ASN A 320 30.63 10.28 12.82
CA ASN A 320 31.04 10.69 11.47
C ASN A 320 30.36 11.98 10.96
N CYS A 321 29.14 12.28 11.43
CA CYS A 321 28.28 13.31 10.82
C CYS A 321 28.05 14.51 11.75
N GLN A 322 28.02 14.28 13.07
CA GLN A 322 27.63 15.27 14.07
C GLN A 322 28.53 16.50 14.08
N ALA A 323 29.84 16.34 13.78
CA ALA A 323 30.78 17.44 13.78
C ALA A 323 30.37 18.56 12.81
N CYS A 324 29.78 18.21 11.66
CA CYS A 324 29.29 19.17 10.69
C CYS A 324 27.79 19.42 10.82
N HIS A 325 26.98 18.37 10.97
CA HIS A 325 25.52 18.50 10.97
C HIS A 325 24.89 18.81 12.34
N GLY A 326 25.70 18.99 13.36
CA GLY A 326 25.24 19.31 14.71
C GLY A 326 24.64 18.14 15.47
N SER A 327 24.46 18.32 16.77
CA SER A 327 23.78 17.30 17.59
C SER A 327 22.35 17.13 17.17
N LYS A 328 21.90 15.88 16.96
CA LYS A 328 20.55 15.55 16.49
C LYS A 328 20.18 16.21 15.16
N GLY A 329 21.14 16.52 14.32
CA GLY A 329 20.87 17.02 12.99
C GLY A 329 20.40 18.46 12.89
N ILE A 330 20.69 19.31 13.85
CA ILE A 330 20.25 20.71 13.84
C ILE A 330 21.01 21.61 12.84
N GLY A 331 22.04 21.07 12.17
CA GLY A 331 22.90 21.81 11.23
C GLY A 331 24.08 22.51 11.90
N GLU A 332 25.00 22.99 11.07
CA GLU A 332 26.21 23.70 11.52
C GLU A 332 25.90 25.12 12.08
N LYS A 333 24.89 25.77 11.48
CA LYS A 333 24.43 27.11 11.90
C LYS A 333 22.89 27.15 11.85
N PRO A 334 22.22 26.69 12.89
CA PRO A 334 20.76 26.58 12.89
C PRO A 334 20.03 27.91 12.68
N ASP A 335 20.59 29.00 13.17
CA ASP A 335 20.00 30.34 13.09
C ASP A 335 20.18 31.00 11.70
N ASP A 336 21.02 30.42 10.84
CA ASP A 336 21.27 30.91 9.49
C ASP A 336 21.54 29.77 8.50
N PRO A 337 20.49 29.09 8.05
CA PRO A 337 20.59 27.93 7.14
C PRO A 337 21.21 28.22 5.77
N GLY A 338 21.34 29.51 5.42
CA GLY A 338 21.98 29.97 4.18
C GLY A 338 23.44 30.36 4.32
N ALA A 339 24.05 30.23 5.51
CA ALA A 339 25.42 30.61 5.75
C ALA A 339 26.42 29.79 4.94
N THR A 340 27.50 30.43 4.57
CA THR A 340 28.66 29.82 3.88
C THR A 340 29.93 29.94 4.73
N ASP A 341 30.91 29.11 4.43
CA ASP A 341 32.24 29.22 4.97
C ASP A 341 33.03 30.36 4.28
N GLU A 342 34.28 30.50 4.64
CA GLU A 342 35.21 31.55 4.10
C GLU A 342 35.47 31.39 2.59
N ASN A 343 35.25 30.19 2.02
CA ASN A 343 35.40 29.90 0.61
C ASN A 343 34.06 30.02 -0.16
N GLY A 344 32.97 30.43 0.50
CA GLY A 344 31.65 30.56 -0.08
C GLY A 344 30.89 29.25 -0.23
N LEU A 345 31.38 28.14 0.35
CA LEU A 345 30.68 26.85 0.33
C LEU A 345 29.59 26.83 1.41
N PRO A 346 28.38 26.30 1.10
CA PRO A 346 27.31 26.18 2.08
C PRO A 346 27.74 25.38 3.31
N LEU A 347 27.39 25.87 4.50
CA LEU A 347 27.57 25.14 5.75
C LEU A 347 26.70 23.89 5.74
N ALA A 348 27.02 22.91 6.60
CA ALA A 348 26.25 21.65 6.66
C ALA A 348 24.79 21.93 7.10
N PRO A 349 23.79 21.55 6.29
CA PRO A 349 22.41 21.83 6.60
C PRO A 349 21.93 21.00 7.78
N ALA A 350 20.83 21.44 8.40
CA ALA A 350 20.10 20.60 9.33
C ALA A 350 19.59 19.34 8.61
N LEU A 351 19.47 18.24 9.35
CA LEU A 351 18.97 16.93 8.88
C LEU A 351 17.70 16.53 9.63
N ASP A 352 17.26 17.33 10.59
CA ASP A 352 15.96 17.19 11.25
C ASP A 352 14.83 17.76 10.38
N ASP A 353 13.62 17.88 10.91
CA ASP A 353 12.46 18.37 10.19
C ASP A 353 12.39 19.89 9.98
N SER A 354 13.34 20.64 10.56
CA SER A 354 13.49 22.08 10.32
C SER A 354 14.10 22.40 8.94
N ALA A 355 14.81 21.44 8.34
CA ALA A 355 15.56 21.64 7.11
C ALA A 355 14.96 20.97 5.87
N HIS A 356 15.62 21.19 4.75
CA HIS A 356 15.23 20.72 3.42
C HIS A 356 15.72 19.29 3.10
N GLY A 357 15.92 18.43 4.12
CA GLY A 357 16.35 17.03 3.91
C GLY A 357 15.21 16.10 3.46
N TRP A 358 14.02 16.29 3.98
CA TRP A 358 12.87 15.44 3.72
C TRP A 358 12.30 15.45 2.28
N PRO A 359 12.51 16.47 1.40
CA PRO A 359 12.16 16.37 0.00
C PRO A 359 12.91 15.27 -0.77
N HIS A 360 14.06 14.85 -0.24
CA HIS A 360 14.85 13.80 -0.88
C HIS A 360 14.38 12.41 -0.47
N GLY A 361 14.28 11.50 -1.44
CA GLY A 361 13.96 10.09 -1.18
C GLY A 361 15.14 9.35 -0.55
N ASP A 362 14.88 8.23 0.12
CA ASP A 362 15.90 7.45 0.83
C ASP A 362 17.07 7.03 -0.05
N ALA A 363 16.82 6.65 -1.30
CA ALA A 363 17.87 6.30 -2.25
C ALA A 363 18.81 7.49 -2.52
N GLN A 364 18.26 8.69 -2.61
CA GLN A 364 19.05 9.91 -2.82
C GLN A 364 19.85 10.29 -1.58
N LEU A 365 19.25 10.18 -0.39
CA LEU A 365 19.97 10.42 0.87
C LEU A 365 21.14 9.46 1.03
N ARG A 366 20.91 8.16 0.77
CA ARG A 366 22.00 7.15 0.79
C ARG A 366 23.07 7.44 -0.24
N ALA A 367 22.68 7.79 -1.46
CA ALA A 367 23.66 8.15 -2.51
C ALA A 367 24.49 9.35 -2.11
N THR A 368 23.90 10.38 -1.48
CA THR A 368 24.62 11.55 -0.98
C THR A 368 25.58 11.18 0.15
N ILE A 369 25.18 10.34 1.08
CA ILE A 369 26.08 9.84 2.14
C ILE A 369 27.27 9.10 1.53
N LEU A 370 27.02 8.12 0.65
CA LEU A 370 28.08 7.27 0.13
C LEU A 370 28.99 7.97 -0.88
N ASN A 371 28.45 8.84 -1.73
CA ASN A 371 29.19 9.42 -2.86
C ASN A 371 29.53 10.89 -2.67
N GLY A 372 29.16 11.49 -1.54
CA GLY A 372 29.32 12.93 -1.32
C GLY A 372 28.29 13.77 -2.09
N SER A 373 28.40 15.08 -1.96
CA SER A 373 27.52 16.01 -2.67
C SER A 373 28.24 16.64 -3.87
N PRO A 374 27.68 16.56 -5.08
CA PRO A 374 28.28 17.22 -6.25
C PRO A 374 28.20 18.77 -6.17
N ARG A 375 27.41 19.32 -5.24
CA ARG A 375 27.19 20.75 -5.06
C ARG A 375 27.96 21.34 -3.89
N ASN A 376 28.56 20.50 -3.06
CA ASN A 376 29.29 20.94 -1.87
C ASN A 376 30.36 19.91 -1.51
N GLU A 377 31.59 20.20 -1.83
CA GLU A 377 32.75 19.32 -1.59
C GLU A 377 33.05 19.09 -0.10
N ARG A 378 32.47 19.89 0.79
CA ARG A 378 32.56 19.66 2.25
C ARG A 378 31.82 18.37 2.65
N MET A 379 30.80 17.94 1.87
CA MET A 379 30.15 16.63 2.03
C MET A 379 30.94 15.60 1.23
N ILE A 380 31.90 14.98 1.87
CA ILE A 380 32.82 13.98 1.27
C ILE A 380 32.11 12.64 0.97
N PRO A 381 32.67 11.81 0.06
CA PRO A 381 32.18 10.45 -0.18
C PRO A 381 32.56 9.52 0.97
N TRP A 382 31.60 9.20 1.83
CA TRP A 382 31.83 8.36 3.01
C TRP A 382 32.12 6.89 2.72
N LYS A 383 31.79 6.40 1.51
CA LYS A 383 32.23 5.06 1.07
C LYS A 383 33.77 4.96 1.04
N ASP A 384 34.44 6.04 0.71
CA ASP A 384 35.93 6.10 0.64
C ASP A 384 36.54 6.15 2.05
N GLN A 385 35.72 6.46 3.07
CA GLN A 385 36.05 6.38 4.50
C GLN A 385 35.63 5.06 5.14
N GLY A 386 35.15 4.08 4.36
CA GLY A 386 34.80 2.73 4.80
C GLY A 386 33.35 2.49 5.18
N LEU A 387 32.45 3.48 5.03
CA LEU A 387 31.01 3.23 5.26
C LEU A 387 30.40 2.34 4.17
N SER A 388 29.72 1.28 4.62
CA SER A 388 28.98 0.36 3.75
C SER A 388 27.61 0.90 3.35
N ASP A 389 26.95 0.24 2.39
CA ASP A 389 25.56 0.55 2.03
C ASP A 389 24.60 0.30 3.21
N ASP A 390 24.88 -0.69 4.07
CA ASP A 390 24.06 -0.95 5.27
C ASP A 390 24.26 0.13 6.34
N ASP A 391 25.47 0.66 6.50
CA ASP A 391 25.74 1.82 7.37
C ASP A 391 24.98 3.06 6.88
N ALA A 392 24.99 3.31 5.59
CA ALA A 392 24.22 4.41 5.00
C ALA A 392 22.68 4.23 5.22
N ARG A 393 22.17 3.00 5.20
CA ARG A 393 20.78 2.70 5.57
C ARG A 393 20.50 2.99 7.05
N ASN A 394 21.41 2.59 7.92
CA ASN A 394 21.29 2.87 9.36
C ASN A 394 21.30 4.38 9.63
N LEU A 395 22.19 5.13 8.95
CA LEU A 395 22.22 6.59 9.03
C LEU A 395 20.91 7.24 8.56
N VAL A 396 20.36 6.81 7.42
CA VAL A 396 19.06 7.33 6.93
C VAL A 396 17.94 6.98 7.89
N ALA A 397 17.91 5.78 8.46
CA ALA A 397 16.92 5.39 9.46
C ALA A 397 16.98 6.31 10.69
N TYR A 398 18.17 6.65 11.16
CA TYR A 398 18.35 7.61 12.26
C TYR A 398 17.91 9.02 11.85
N ILE A 399 18.34 9.55 10.71
CA ILE A 399 17.93 10.87 10.21
C ILE A 399 16.41 10.97 10.14
N LYS A 400 15.75 9.97 9.57
CA LYS A 400 14.27 9.93 9.51
C LYS A 400 13.61 9.83 10.88
N SER A 401 14.27 9.27 11.87
CA SER A 401 13.75 9.25 13.24
C SER A 401 13.73 10.63 13.92
N LEU A 402 14.45 11.60 13.36
CA LEU A 402 14.43 13.01 13.78
C LEU A 402 13.24 13.78 13.17
N TRP A 403 12.57 13.22 12.16
CA TRP A 403 11.48 13.86 11.42
C TRP A 403 10.13 13.61 12.08
N ASN A 404 9.30 14.63 12.12
CA ASN A 404 7.91 14.50 12.51
C ASN A 404 7.09 13.71 11.45
N PHE A 405 5.85 13.40 11.77
CA PHE A 405 4.95 12.66 10.87
C PHE A 405 4.81 13.36 9.51
N ARG A 406 4.63 14.70 9.48
CA ARG A 406 4.45 15.46 8.25
C ARG A 406 5.65 15.30 7.32
N SER A 407 6.86 15.50 7.82
CA SER A 407 8.08 15.40 7.02
C SER A 407 8.26 14.00 6.43
N GLN A 408 7.94 12.95 7.20
CA GLN A 408 7.95 11.58 6.71
C GLN A 408 6.85 11.30 5.67
N ALA A 409 5.63 11.76 5.90
CA ALA A 409 4.50 11.58 4.97
C ALA A 409 4.67 12.39 3.67
N CYS A 410 5.46 13.46 3.73
CA CYS A 410 5.73 14.35 2.59
C CYS A 410 7.04 14.06 1.87
N GLN A 411 7.76 13.00 2.24
CA GLN A 411 9.08 12.72 1.70
C GLN A 411 9.09 12.48 0.18
N GLY A 412 10.18 12.85 -0.47
CA GLY A 412 10.45 12.58 -1.88
C GLY A 412 9.48 13.32 -2.82
N SER A 413 8.95 12.62 -3.80
CA SER A 413 8.03 13.19 -4.80
C SER A 413 6.70 13.73 -4.22
N ARG A 414 6.40 13.40 -2.96
CA ARG A 414 5.18 13.86 -2.28
C ARG A 414 5.30 15.26 -1.71
N HIS A 415 6.51 15.82 -1.60
CA HIS A 415 6.73 17.13 -0.96
C HIS A 415 5.90 18.25 -1.59
N MET A 416 5.70 18.22 -2.91
CA MET A 416 4.87 19.23 -3.60
C MET A 416 3.41 19.25 -3.13
N ARG A 417 2.87 18.13 -2.61
CA ARG A 417 1.52 18.06 -2.05
C ARG A 417 1.41 18.66 -0.65
N CYS A 418 2.54 18.94 -0.04
CA CYS A 418 2.64 19.46 1.33
C CYS A 418 3.02 20.93 1.40
N MET A 419 3.24 21.54 0.24
CA MET A 419 3.61 22.96 0.12
C MET A 419 2.36 23.87 0.06
N HIS A 420 1.16 23.28 0.07
CA HIS A 420 -0.11 24.01 -0.05
C HIS A 420 -1.01 23.80 1.15
#